data_2a595e979b52216bdafad8a738bddc52
#
_entry.id   2a595e979b52216bdafad8a738bddc52
#
_cell.length_a   1.000
_cell.length_b   1.000
_cell.length_c   1.000
_cell.angle_alpha   90.00
_cell.angle_beta   90.00
_cell.angle_gamma   90.00
#
_symmetry.space_group_name_H-M   'P 1'
#
loop_
_entity.id
_entity.type
_entity.pdbx_description
1 polymer ?
#
loop_
_entity_poly.entity_id
_entity_poly.type
_entity_poly.pdbx_seq_one_letter_code
_entity_poly.pdbx_strand_id
1 'polypeptide(L)'
;MDLDRNSHSVYNLNYHLVLVVKYRGKAIHNEVSNRLKEIFEYVTRSYGITITEWGSDLDHIHCLFKAKPSINISKFLNSYKSMSSRLIKKEYPIIRKFLWKEYFWSPSYCLITTGRATIEVIKRYIEN
;
A
#
# COMPACT_ATOMS: atom_id res chain seq x y z
N MET A 1 5.07 11.93 24.15
CA MET A 1 4.21 12.12 23.35
C MET A 1 4.63 11.94 22.07
N ASP A 2 4.00 11.55 21.39
CA ASP A 2 4.45 11.28 20.29
C ASP A 2 3.83 11.91 19.27
N LEU A 3 3.34 12.97 19.35
CA LEU A 3 2.89 13.75 18.30
C LEU A 3 4.02 14.32 17.59
N ASP A 4 4.08 14.09 16.31
CA ASP A 4 5.05 14.72 15.46
C ASP A 4 4.53 16.09 15.15
N ARG A 5 4.55 17.01 16.08
CA ARG A 5 3.96 18.28 15.78
C ARG A 5 4.99 19.37 15.91
N ASN A 6 4.80 20.40 15.16
CA ASN A 6 5.61 21.59 15.29
C ASN A 6 4.82 22.59 16.09
N SER A 7 5.30 23.78 16.14
CA SER A 7 4.69 24.82 16.96
C SER A 7 3.26 25.14 16.54
N HIS A 8 2.84 24.72 15.38
CA HIS A 8 1.49 24.96 14.90
C HIS A 8 0.66 23.71 14.98
N SER A 9 1.12 22.73 15.72
CA SER A 9 0.38 21.50 15.95
C SER A 9 0.17 20.66 14.72
N VAL A 10 1.03 20.81 13.73
CA VAL A 10 0.97 19.91 12.59
C VAL A 10 1.55 18.59 13.02
N TYR A 11 0.83 17.54 12.77
CA TYR A 11 1.27 16.22 13.15
C TYR A 11 0.86 15.23 12.10
N ASN A 12 1.52 14.07 12.11
CA ASN A 12 1.24 13.01 11.18
C ASN A 12 0.19 12.07 11.75
N LEU A 13 -0.64 11.56 10.87
CA LEU A 13 -1.52 10.46 11.19
C LEU A 13 -0.84 9.17 10.76
N ASN A 14 -1.15 8.11 11.48
CA ASN A 14 -0.66 6.78 11.14
C ASN A 14 -1.75 6.02 10.42
N TYR A 15 -1.37 5.38 9.31
CA TYR A 15 -2.30 4.66 8.47
C TYR A 15 -1.88 3.22 8.29
N HIS A 16 -2.88 2.34 8.22
CA HIS A 16 -2.71 0.96 7.79
C HIS A 16 -3.33 0.83 6.42
N LEU A 17 -2.56 0.32 5.47
CA LEU A 17 -3.03 0.14 4.10
C LEU A 17 -2.89 -1.32 3.70
N VAL A 18 -3.94 -1.88 3.08
CA VAL A 18 -3.87 -3.19 2.46
C VAL A 18 -4.31 -3.05 1.01
N LEU A 19 -3.46 -3.49 0.10
CA LEU A 19 -3.79 -3.58 -1.32
C LEU A 19 -3.79 -5.03 -1.73
N VAL A 20 -4.82 -5.46 -2.43
CA VAL A 20 -5.01 -6.86 -2.79
C VAL A 20 -4.93 -7.01 -4.30
N VAL A 21 -4.29 -8.07 -4.76
CA VAL A 21 -4.26 -8.42 -6.18
C VAL A 21 -5.69 -8.80 -6.60
N LYS A 22 -6.10 -8.34 -7.78
CA LYS A 22 -7.46 -8.56 -8.27
C LYS A 22 -7.76 -10.05 -8.30
N TYR A 23 -8.90 -10.41 -7.72
CA TYR A 23 -9.33 -11.81 -7.55
C TYR A 23 -8.31 -12.66 -6.81
N ARG A 24 -7.50 -12.03 -5.96
CA ARG A 24 -6.55 -12.71 -5.09
C ARG A 24 -5.51 -13.52 -5.85
N GLY A 25 -5.13 -13.07 -7.06
CA GLY A 25 -4.08 -13.72 -7.83
C GLY A 25 -2.76 -13.75 -7.04
N LYS A 26 -2.05 -14.87 -7.12
CA LYS A 26 -0.86 -15.07 -6.28
C LYS A 26 0.39 -14.62 -7.02
N ALA A 27 0.47 -13.33 -7.29
CA ALA A 27 1.52 -12.73 -8.11
C ALA A 27 2.68 -12.14 -7.32
N ILE A 28 2.53 -11.99 -6.00
CA ILE A 28 3.52 -11.26 -5.20
C ILE A 28 4.46 -12.21 -4.50
N HIS A 29 5.48 -12.69 -5.22
CA HIS A 29 6.56 -13.42 -4.57
C HIS A 29 7.57 -12.40 -4.01
N ASN A 30 8.61 -12.90 -3.36
CA ASN A 30 9.51 -12.03 -2.61
C ASN A 30 10.14 -10.92 -3.42
N GLU A 31 10.60 -11.21 -4.62
CA GLU A 31 11.21 -10.18 -5.46
C GLU A 31 10.22 -9.10 -5.85
N VAL A 32 8.99 -9.52 -6.18
CA VAL A 32 7.94 -8.56 -6.52
C VAL A 32 7.60 -7.70 -5.32
N SER A 33 7.51 -8.32 -4.13
CA SER A 33 7.24 -7.56 -2.91
C SER A 33 8.29 -6.49 -2.67
N ASN A 34 9.57 -6.86 -2.81
CA ASN A 34 10.66 -5.91 -2.61
C ASN A 34 10.58 -4.76 -3.60
N ARG A 35 10.27 -5.08 -4.85
CA ARG A 35 10.14 -4.05 -5.88
C ARG A 35 8.93 -3.16 -5.64
N LEU A 36 7.81 -3.75 -5.20
CA LEU A 36 6.62 -2.97 -4.85
C LEU A 36 6.92 -1.98 -3.73
N LYS A 37 7.73 -2.39 -2.76
CA LYS A 37 8.14 -1.49 -1.69
C LYS A 37 8.97 -0.34 -2.22
N GLU A 38 9.93 -0.64 -3.11
CA GLU A 38 10.77 0.40 -3.70
C GLU A 38 9.94 1.43 -4.45
N ILE A 39 8.96 0.95 -5.22
CA ILE A 39 8.08 1.85 -5.96
C ILE A 39 7.24 2.70 -4.99
N PHE A 40 6.76 2.08 -3.93
CA PHE A 40 6.02 2.81 -2.90
C PHE A 40 6.87 3.92 -2.31
N GLU A 41 8.11 3.60 -1.96
CA GLU A 41 9.04 4.59 -1.41
C GLU A 41 9.32 5.71 -2.39
N TYR A 42 9.41 5.39 -3.66
CA TYR A 42 9.62 6.40 -4.68
C TYR A 42 8.42 7.35 -4.77
N VAL A 43 7.22 6.81 -4.83
CA VAL A 43 6.02 7.64 -4.96
C VAL A 43 5.79 8.47 -3.70
N THR A 44 6.07 7.91 -2.52
CA THR A 44 5.84 8.63 -1.27
C THR A 44 6.66 9.89 -1.13
N ARG A 45 7.79 9.98 -1.83
CA ARG A 45 8.63 11.18 -1.74
C ARG A 45 7.89 12.45 -2.11
N SER A 46 7.00 12.37 -3.08
CA SER A 46 6.25 13.53 -3.54
C SER A 46 5.13 13.93 -2.58
N TYR A 47 4.80 13.07 -1.65
CA TYR A 47 3.65 13.29 -0.78
C TYR A 47 4.02 13.46 0.69
N GLY A 48 5.30 13.40 1.02
CA GLY A 48 5.72 13.52 2.41
C GLY A 48 5.23 12.37 3.28
N ILE A 49 5.13 11.18 2.71
CA ILE A 49 4.70 9.98 3.41
C ILE A 49 5.94 9.20 3.83
N THR A 50 5.91 8.67 5.05
CA THR A 50 7.01 7.86 5.57
C THR A 50 6.49 6.48 5.90
N ILE A 51 7.07 5.45 5.27
CA ILE A 51 6.73 4.06 5.56
C ILE A 51 7.38 3.66 6.88
N THR A 52 6.60 3.05 7.76
CA THR A 52 7.14 2.53 9.01
C THR A 52 7.18 1.01 9.05
N GLU A 53 6.31 0.34 8.28
CA GLU A 53 6.32 -1.12 8.19
C GLU A 53 5.84 -1.56 6.83
N TRP A 54 6.38 -2.66 6.32
CA TRP A 54 5.98 -3.25 5.05
C TRP A 54 5.94 -4.75 5.19
N GLY A 55 4.87 -5.36 4.70
CA GLY A 55 4.76 -6.80 4.64
C GLY A 55 3.91 -7.22 3.46
N SER A 56 4.01 -8.49 3.11
CA SER A 56 3.23 -9.01 1.99
C SER A 56 2.97 -10.49 2.11
N ASP A 57 1.99 -10.93 1.39
CA ASP A 57 1.79 -12.35 1.10
C ASP A 57 1.63 -12.44 -0.41
N LEU A 58 1.34 -13.62 -0.93
CA LEU A 58 1.29 -13.80 -2.38
C LEU A 58 0.23 -12.96 -3.06
N ASP A 59 -0.86 -12.64 -2.38
CA ASP A 59 -1.98 -11.96 -3.01
C ASP A 59 -2.28 -10.58 -2.43
N HIS A 60 -1.43 -10.05 -1.56
CA HIS A 60 -1.65 -8.71 -1.02
C HIS A 60 -0.38 -8.13 -0.43
N ILE A 61 -0.37 -6.81 -0.29
CA ILE A 61 0.63 -6.14 0.52
C ILE A 61 -0.08 -5.41 1.66
N HIS A 62 0.63 -5.19 2.74
CA HIS A 62 0.14 -4.33 3.80
C HIS A 62 1.29 -3.47 4.28
N CYS A 63 0.98 -2.23 4.64
CA CYS A 63 2.01 -1.35 5.14
C CYS A 63 1.44 -0.36 6.13
N LEU A 64 2.32 0.11 6.99
CA LEU A 64 2.02 1.20 7.89
C LEU A 64 2.78 2.41 7.42
N PHE A 65 2.14 3.55 7.41
CA PHE A 65 2.85 4.77 7.04
C PHE A 65 2.30 5.96 7.79
N LYS A 66 3.11 7.01 7.86
CA LYS A 66 2.72 8.28 8.45
C LYS A 66 2.53 9.30 7.36
N ALA A 67 1.51 10.12 7.49
CA ALA A 67 1.25 11.18 6.53
C ALA A 67 0.51 12.32 7.24
N LYS A 68 0.70 13.53 6.73
CA LYS A 68 -0.03 14.68 7.24
C LYS A 68 -1.52 14.55 6.92
N PRO A 69 -2.40 15.07 7.78
CA PRO A 69 -3.84 14.98 7.52
C PRO A 69 -4.26 15.63 6.20
N SER A 70 -3.50 16.61 5.74
CA SER A 70 -3.85 17.35 4.52
C SER A 70 -3.50 16.63 3.24
N ILE A 71 -2.85 15.47 3.33
CA ILE A 71 -2.40 14.81 2.12
C ILE A 71 -3.58 14.24 1.33
N ASN A 72 -3.47 14.25 0.02
CA ASN A 72 -4.50 13.65 -0.83
C ASN A 72 -4.20 12.17 -1.01
N ILE A 73 -4.75 11.36 -0.12
CA ILE A 73 -4.49 9.92 -0.09
C ILE A 73 -4.97 9.25 -1.37
N SER A 74 -6.15 9.62 -1.87
CA SER A 74 -6.67 9.00 -3.09
C SER A 74 -5.74 9.23 -4.27
N LYS A 75 -5.23 10.44 -4.41
CA LYS A 75 -4.31 10.75 -5.49
C LYS A 75 -3.02 9.95 -5.37
N PHE A 76 -2.50 9.86 -4.15
CA PHE A 76 -1.31 9.08 -3.89
C PHE A 76 -1.52 7.61 -4.26
N LEU A 77 -2.62 7.01 -3.79
CA LEU A 77 -2.88 5.61 -4.05
C LEU A 77 -3.09 5.32 -5.52
N ASN A 78 -3.78 6.21 -6.23
CA ASN A 78 -3.95 6.03 -7.66
C ASN A 78 -2.63 6.10 -8.41
N SER A 79 -1.75 7.01 -8.02
CA SER A 79 -0.41 7.09 -8.61
C SER A 79 0.38 5.82 -8.36
N TYR A 80 0.35 5.35 -7.13
CA TYR A 80 1.09 4.15 -6.78
C TYR A 80 0.55 2.92 -7.51
N LYS A 81 -0.76 2.74 -7.50
CA LYS A 81 -1.36 1.56 -8.14
C LYS A 81 -1.07 1.55 -9.63
N SER A 82 -1.17 2.69 -10.28
CA SER A 82 -0.91 2.78 -11.70
C SER A 82 0.56 2.48 -12.03
N MET A 83 1.47 3.14 -11.33
CA MET A 83 2.89 2.97 -11.58
C MET A 83 3.35 1.56 -11.25
N SER A 84 2.96 1.04 -10.09
CA SER A 84 3.40 -0.28 -9.67
C SER A 84 2.86 -1.37 -10.58
N SER A 85 1.60 -1.28 -10.99
CA SER A 85 1.03 -2.25 -11.93
C SER A 85 1.82 -2.30 -13.22
N ARG A 86 2.10 -1.14 -13.79
CA ARG A 86 2.82 -1.06 -15.05
C ARG A 86 4.24 -1.59 -14.93
N LEU A 87 4.96 -1.17 -13.90
CA LEU A 87 6.36 -1.56 -13.75
C LEU A 87 6.52 -3.02 -13.41
N ILE A 88 5.68 -3.56 -12.54
CA ILE A 88 5.81 -4.97 -12.17
C ILE A 88 5.51 -5.87 -13.36
N LYS A 89 4.49 -5.56 -14.13
CA LYS A 89 4.17 -6.36 -15.31
C LYS A 89 5.28 -6.30 -16.36
N LYS A 90 5.96 -5.17 -16.44
CA LYS A 90 7.07 -5.00 -17.38
C LYS A 90 8.32 -5.73 -16.93
N GLU A 91 8.64 -5.62 -15.64
CA GLU A 91 9.90 -6.15 -15.12
C GLU A 91 9.81 -7.64 -14.77
N TYR A 92 8.60 -8.13 -14.47
CA TYR A 92 8.39 -9.52 -14.11
C TYR A 92 7.25 -10.11 -14.94
N PRO A 93 7.46 -10.23 -16.25
CA PRO A 93 6.34 -10.67 -17.12
C PRO A 93 5.75 -12.01 -16.75
N ILE A 94 6.51 -12.86 -16.06
CA ILE A 94 6.00 -14.17 -15.69
C ILE A 94 4.82 -14.10 -14.74
N ILE A 95 4.67 -12.99 -14.00
CA ILE A 95 3.56 -12.92 -13.06
C ILE A 95 2.22 -12.73 -13.75
N ARG A 96 2.23 -12.39 -15.03
CA ARG A 96 0.97 -12.16 -15.75
C ARG A 96 0.07 -13.38 -15.76
N LYS A 97 0.64 -14.57 -15.68
CA LYS A 97 -0.16 -15.79 -15.66
C LYS A 97 -1.01 -15.92 -14.39
N PHE A 98 -0.70 -15.14 -13.36
CA PHE A 98 -1.48 -15.15 -12.11
C PHE A 98 -2.51 -14.04 -12.08
N LEU A 99 -2.57 -13.22 -13.14
CA LEU A 99 -3.45 -12.05 -13.16
C LEU A 99 -4.65 -12.31 -14.08
N TRP A 100 -5.82 -11.89 -13.60
CA TRP A 100 -7.02 -12.01 -14.42
C TRP A 100 -7.04 -10.84 -15.41
N LYS A 101 -7.01 -11.14 -16.69
CA LYS A 101 -6.99 -10.13 -17.77
C LYS A 101 -5.94 -9.06 -17.55
N GLU A 102 -4.82 -9.44 -16.95
CA GLU A 102 -3.69 -8.56 -16.71
C GLU A 102 -3.94 -7.39 -15.76
N TYR A 103 -5.03 -7.40 -15.02
CA TYR A 103 -5.24 -6.43 -13.95
C TYR A 103 -4.43 -6.84 -12.74
N PHE A 104 -3.61 -5.92 -12.23
CA PHE A 104 -2.80 -6.24 -11.05
C PHE A 104 -3.60 -6.02 -9.76
N TRP A 105 -3.98 -4.78 -9.50
CA TRP A 105 -4.63 -4.46 -8.23
C TRP A 105 -6.14 -4.53 -8.32
N SER A 106 -6.75 -4.96 -7.23
CA SER A 106 -8.18 -4.81 -7.04
C SER A 106 -8.51 -3.33 -6.99
N PRO A 107 -9.66 -2.91 -7.48
CA PRO A 107 -10.07 -1.51 -7.35
C PRO A 107 -10.32 -1.09 -5.91
N SER A 108 -10.64 -2.03 -5.04
CA SER A 108 -10.86 -1.72 -3.63
C SER A 108 -9.57 -1.86 -2.83
N TYR A 109 -9.54 -1.22 -1.68
CA TYR A 109 -8.42 -1.33 -0.76
C TYR A 109 -8.92 -1.05 0.65
N CYS A 110 -8.12 -1.42 1.63
CA CYS A 110 -8.42 -1.12 3.03
C CYS A 110 -7.43 -0.06 3.49
N LEU A 111 -7.94 1.06 3.96
CA LEU A 111 -7.11 2.13 4.50
C LEU A 111 -7.77 2.66 5.77
N ILE A 112 -7.06 2.52 6.88
CA ILE A 112 -7.62 2.99 8.17
C ILE A 112 -6.52 3.69 8.95
N THR A 113 -6.93 4.62 9.79
CA THR A 113 -5.99 5.23 10.72
C THR A 113 -5.78 4.28 11.90
N THR A 114 -4.63 4.39 12.54
CA THR A 114 -4.34 3.50 13.65
C THR A 114 -5.32 3.73 14.77
N GLY A 115 -5.70 2.64 15.40
CA GLY A 115 -6.59 2.67 16.51
C GLY A 115 -6.72 1.29 17.06
N ARG A 116 -7.59 1.19 18.10
CA ARG A 116 -7.62 -0.01 18.81
C ARG A 116 -8.19 -1.15 18.04
N ALA A 117 -9.15 -1.01 17.20
CA ALA A 117 -9.80 -2.09 16.48
C ALA A 117 -9.13 -2.42 15.16
N THR A 118 -7.99 -1.80 14.90
CA THR A 118 -7.36 -1.81 13.59
C THR A 118 -6.98 -3.20 13.11
N ILE A 119 -6.37 -3.98 13.99
CA ILE A 119 -5.85 -5.28 13.60
C ILE A 119 -6.99 -6.21 13.19
N GLU A 120 -8.09 -6.19 13.92
CA GLU A 120 -9.21 -7.05 13.58
C GLU A 120 -9.85 -6.66 12.26
N VAL A 121 -9.95 -5.38 11.99
CA VAL A 121 -10.50 -4.90 10.72
C VAL A 121 -9.63 -5.36 9.57
N ILE A 122 -8.31 -5.21 9.70
CA ILE A 122 -7.39 -5.63 8.66
C ILE A 122 -7.46 -7.13 8.44
N LYS A 123 -7.51 -7.91 9.51
CA LYS A 123 -7.61 -9.35 9.39
C LYS A 123 -8.86 -9.76 8.63
N ARG A 124 -9.99 -9.16 8.95
CA ARG A 124 -11.22 -9.48 8.23
C ARG A 124 -11.13 -9.14 6.76
N TYR A 125 -10.51 -8.02 6.44
CA TYR A 125 -10.35 -7.62 5.04
C TYR A 125 -9.49 -8.64 4.29
N ILE A 126 -8.39 -9.06 4.89
CA ILE A 126 -7.48 -10.00 4.25
C ILE A 126 -8.12 -11.37 4.09
N GLU A 127 -8.89 -11.81 5.06
CA GLU A 127 -9.48 -13.15 5.06
C GLU A 127 -10.67 -13.27 4.11
N ASN A 128 -11.29 -12.16 3.79
CA ASN A 128 -12.39 -12.20 2.85
C ASN A 128 -11.86 -12.17 1.42
#